data_fc17124612b2af2e0c3bd22bca077f01
#
_entry.id   fc17124612b2af2e0c3bd22bca077f01
#
_cell.length_a   1.000
_cell.length_b   1.000
_cell.length_c   1.000
_cell.angle_alpha   90.00
_cell.angle_beta   90.00
_cell.angle_gamma   90.00
#
_symmetry.space_group_name_H-M   'P 1'
#
loop_
_entity.id
_entity.type
_entity.pdbx_description
1 polymer ?
#
loop_
_entity_poly.entity_id
_entity_poly.type
_entity_poly.pdbx_seq_one_letter_code
_entity_poly.pdbx_strand_id
1 'polypeptide(L)'
;MKKLLVDLSALEDIYQGMGNIALNYGKHFRETYRRATAEYDLTLLVPKEYFGQFGDEVKYLSSSNWLRRHCRYFFPKFDIWRNLHHTSRFKPYDKSTIYIYTIHDFNCLMLEYEGTQKKVNQSYRRMMRHFTKADVVVAISNFVASQLGQFLDLRDKQVKMIYNGVEKIANDTATKPCGIEETKKNFFLSVSAFRQSKNFHLLLDMMKLMPDKSLYLVGNNDTEYGRMLRQRIDDEAIDNVHLTGKVSDAEKVWLYANCEAFLFPSSFEGFGLPVIEAMQFGKPVFSSSQTSLAEIGGKYAYFWDKLEPAAMKRLIDEKLPEFYANPQYAVEEKKYADTFSYKNHFEAYDNLYTTILNKKYIYEK
;
A
#
# COMPACT_ATOMS: atom_id res chain seq x y z
N MET A 1 -20.02 25.56 -8.83
CA MET A 1 -19.26 24.31 -8.96
C MET A 1 -19.22 23.63 -7.61
N LYS A 2 -19.40 22.32 -7.55
CA LYS A 2 -19.33 21.51 -6.32
C LYS A 2 -17.91 21.51 -5.78
N LYS A 3 -17.76 21.40 -4.45
CA LYS A 3 -16.44 21.48 -3.78
C LYS A 3 -16.02 20.12 -3.27
N LEU A 4 -14.88 19.61 -3.76
CA LEU A 4 -14.24 18.38 -3.32
C LEU A 4 -13.02 18.71 -2.46
N LEU A 5 -12.92 18.16 -1.26
CA LEU A 5 -11.70 18.13 -0.49
C LEU A 5 -11.09 16.72 -0.50
N VAL A 6 -9.80 16.65 -0.80
CA VAL A 6 -9.00 15.42 -0.67
C VAL A 6 -7.96 15.61 0.44
N ASP A 7 -8.00 14.73 1.43
CA ASP A 7 -7.11 14.78 2.59
C ASP A 7 -5.78 14.08 2.30
N LEU A 8 -4.76 14.88 1.98
CA LEU A 8 -3.36 14.49 1.78
C LEU A 8 -2.48 14.79 3.00
N SER A 9 -3.06 14.91 4.18
CA SER A 9 -2.30 15.22 5.41
C SER A 9 -1.24 14.16 5.76
N ALA A 10 -1.34 12.96 5.22
CA ALA A 10 -0.32 11.92 5.35
C ALA A 10 1.05 12.30 4.76
N LEU A 11 1.13 13.36 3.94
CA LEU A 11 2.39 13.97 3.48
C LEU A 11 3.30 14.45 4.62
N GLU A 12 2.81 14.50 5.87
CA GLU A 12 3.65 14.75 7.07
C GLU A 12 4.80 13.70 7.18
N ASP A 13 4.63 12.50 6.61
CA ASP A 13 5.66 11.46 6.58
C ASP A 13 5.62 10.67 5.25
N ILE A 14 6.34 11.17 4.26
CA ILE A 14 6.41 10.58 2.90
C ILE A 14 7.16 9.24 2.85
N TYR A 15 7.92 8.92 3.90
CA TYR A 15 8.67 7.65 3.97
C TYR A 15 7.80 6.47 4.43
N GLN A 16 6.58 6.74 4.88
CA GLN A 16 5.58 5.71 5.14
C GLN A 16 4.69 5.50 3.91
N GLY A 17 4.16 4.28 3.74
CA GLY A 17 3.34 3.91 2.58
C GLY A 17 2.18 4.88 2.31
N MET A 18 1.54 5.42 3.37
CA MET A 18 0.44 6.39 3.20
C MET A 18 0.90 7.76 2.72
N GLY A 19 2.08 8.21 3.14
CA GLY A 19 2.66 9.47 2.67
C GLY A 19 3.01 9.39 1.18
N ASN A 20 3.55 8.26 0.73
CA ASN A 20 3.83 8.02 -0.68
C ASN A 20 2.55 7.99 -1.52
N ILE A 21 1.50 7.31 -1.05
CA ILE A 21 0.18 7.35 -1.72
C ILE A 21 -0.31 8.80 -1.84
N ALA A 22 -0.26 9.58 -0.75
CA ALA A 22 -0.69 10.99 -0.77
C ALA A 22 0.14 11.84 -1.75
N LEU A 23 1.45 11.59 -1.86
CA LEU A 23 2.33 12.25 -2.83
C LEU A 23 1.91 11.95 -4.27
N ASN A 24 1.62 10.69 -4.57
CA ASN A 24 1.17 10.27 -5.91
C ASN A 24 -0.19 10.88 -6.26
N TYR A 25 -1.09 11.04 -5.28
CA TYR A 25 -2.32 11.81 -5.49
C TYR A 25 -2.05 13.27 -5.86
N GLY A 26 -1.15 13.93 -5.14
CA GLY A 26 -0.75 15.31 -5.46
C GLY A 26 -0.17 15.45 -6.86
N LYS A 27 0.75 14.55 -7.26
CA LYS A 27 1.33 14.49 -8.61
C LYS A 27 0.25 14.30 -9.67
N HIS A 28 -0.65 13.33 -9.48
CA HIS A 28 -1.76 13.08 -10.40
C HIS A 28 -2.63 14.32 -10.61
N PHE A 29 -3.06 14.97 -9.55
CA PHE A 29 -3.86 16.19 -9.68
C PHE A 29 -3.12 17.31 -10.39
N ARG A 30 -1.83 17.47 -10.17
CA ARG A 30 -1.00 18.43 -10.91
C ARG A 30 -1.01 18.16 -12.40
N GLU A 31 -0.97 16.91 -12.81
CA GLU A 31 -0.89 16.50 -14.21
C GLU A 31 -2.24 16.54 -14.92
N THR A 32 -3.31 16.13 -14.24
CA THR A 32 -4.59 15.83 -14.88
C THR A 32 -5.69 16.84 -14.56
N TYR A 33 -5.70 17.42 -13.35
CA TYR A 33 -6.75 18.34 -12.96
C TYR A 33 -6.62 19.69 -13.68
N ARG A 34 -7.72 20.10 -14.34
CA ARG A 34 -7.86 21.42 -14.97
C ARG A 34 -9.15 22.04 -14.51
N ARG A 35 -9.05 23.11 -13.72
CA ARG A 35 -10.21 23.76 -13.09
C ARG A 35 -11.27 24.25 -14.09
N ALA A 36 -10.82 24.70 -15.27
CA ALA A 36 -11.71 25.20 -16.30
C ALA A 36 -12.66 24.14 -16.88
N THR A 37 -12.26 22.86 -16.86
CA THR A 37 -13.03 21.74 -17.43
C THR A 37 -13.52 20.75 -16.38
N ALA A 38 -13.12 20.91 -15.11
CA ALA A 38 -13.49 19.99 -14.04
C ALA A 38 -14.96 20.15 -13.60
N GLU A 39 -15.56 19.05 -13.20
CA GLU A 39 -16.94 19.02 -12.65
C GLU A 39 -17.00 19.55 -11.21
N TYR A 40 -15.85 19.65 -10.52
CA TYR A 40 -15.74 20.08 -9.13
C TYR A 40 -14.54 21.00 -8.89
N ASP A 41 -14.65 21.82 -7.87
CA ASP A 41 -13.57 22.70 -7.38
C ASP A 41 -12.73 21.94 -6.35
N LEU A 42 -11.50 21.57 -6.72
CA LEU A 42 -10.62 20.70 -5.92
C LEU A 42 -9.88 21.52 -4.87
N THR A 43 -9.90 21.04 -3.63
CA THR A 43 -9.07 21.52 -2.53
C THR A 43 -8.26 20.37 -1.94
N LEU A 44 -6.95 20.56 -1.81
CA LEU A 44 -6.04 19.59 -1.18
C LEU A 44 -5.74 20.02 0.25
N LEU A 45 -6.00 19.14 1.21
CA LEU A 45 -5.60 19.33 2.61
C LEU A 45 -4.19 18.77 2.78
N VAL A 46 -3.20 19.64 2.88
CA VAL A 46 -1.77 19.29 2.89
C VAL A 46 -1.02 20.01 4.01
N PRO A 47 0.15 19.52 4.46
CA PRO A 47 1.09 20.30 5.26
C PRO A 47 1.50 21.58 4.52
N LYS A 48 1.80 22.65 5.26
CA LYS A 48 2.02 23.99 4.68
C LYS A 48 3.18 24.02 3.67
N GLU A 49 4.19 23.21 3.88
CA GLU A 49 5.37 23.06 3.02
C GLU A 49 5.05 22.53 1.61
N TYR A 50 3.86 21.94 1.40
CA TYR A 50 3.41 21.42 0.09
C TYR A 50 2.53 22.42 -0.69
N PHE A 51 2.34 23.63 -0.17
CA PHE A 51 1.55 24.65 -0.90
C PHE A 51 2.21 25.01 -2.23
N GLY A 52 1.43 24.97 -3.32
CA GLY A 52 1.91 25.23 -4.68
C GLY A 52 2.62 24.05 -5.36
N GLN A 53 3.04 23.02 -4.61
CA GLN A 53 3.79 21.88 -5.22
C GLN A 53 2.96 21.05 -6.20
N PHE A 54 1.65 21.06 -6.05
CA PHE A 54 0.72 20.32 -6.92
C PHE A 54 -0.01 21.22 -7.93
N GLY A 55 0.58 22.38 -8.27
CA GLY A 55 0.12 23.32 -9.28
C GLY A 55 -0.86 24.35 -8.74
N ASP A 56 -1.20 25.34 -9.60
CA ASP A 56 -2.02 26.50 -9.25
C ASP A 56 -3.52 26.29 -9.56
N GLU A 57 -3.84 25.20 -10.26
CA GLU A 57 -5.23 24.84 -10.62
C GLU A 57 -6.03 24.36 -9.40
N VAL A 58 -5.37 23.84 -8.38
CA VAL A 58 -5.97 23.33 -7.16
C VAL A 58 -5.92 24.35 -6.03
N LYS A 59 -6.86 24.28 -5.11
CA LYS A 59 -6.82 25.05 -3.86
C LYS A 59 -6.09 24.28 -2.77
N TYR A 60 -5.43 25.01 -1.89
CA TYR A 60 -4.71 24.42 -0.76
C TYR A 60 -5.33 24.82 0.57
N LEU A 61 -5.38 23.86 1.50
CA LEU A 61 -5.80 24.04 2.87
C LEU A 61 -4.75 23.42 3.79
N SER A 62 -4.25 24.19 4.78
CA SER A 62 -3.18 23.68 5.65
C SER A 62 -3.68 22.67 6.67
N SER A 63 -3.09 21.48 6.70
CA SER A 63 -3.23 20.49 7.77
C SER A 63 -2.42 20.84 9.02
N SER A 64 -1.40 21.72 8.90
CA SER A 64 -0.55 22.16 10.00
C SER A 64 -1.18 23.28 10.85
N ASN A 65 -2.35 23.80 10.45
CA ASN A 65 -3.02 24.86 11.17
C ASN A 65 -3.57 24.36 12.53
N TRP A 66 -3.09 24.95 13.64
CA TRP A 66 -3.45 24.55 15.00
C TRP A 66 -4.98 24.60 15.24
N LEU A 67 -5.66 25.65 14.78
CA LEU A 67 -7.11 25.79 14.95
C LEU A 67 -7.88 24.64 14.27
N ARG A 68 -7.48 24.24 13.05
CA ARG A 68 -8.10 23.13 12.33
C ARG A 68 -7.82 21.76 12.98
N ARG A 69 -6.64 21.61 13.57
CA ARG A 69 -6.27 20.38 14.29
C ARG A 69 -7.12 20.17 15.55
N HIS A 70 -7.55 21.24 16.21
CA HIS A 70 -8.26 21.19 17.49
C HIS A 70 -9.74 21.55 17.37
N CYS A 71 -10.12 22.36 16.38
CA CYS A 71 -11.49 22.78 16.18
C CYS A 71 -11.96 22.63 14.72
N ARG A 72 -12.81 21.63 14.50
CA ARG A 72 -13.34 21.28 13.17
C ARG A 72 -14.22 22.35 12.54
N TYR A 73 -14.71 23.32 13.32
CA TYR A 73 -15.54 24.43 12.81
C TYR A 73 -14.75 25.40 11.91
N PHE A 74 -13.41 25.35 11.95
CA PHE A 74 -12.56 26.18 11.10
C PHE A 74 -12.33 25.59 9.69
N PHE A 75 -13.02 24.51 9.34
CA PHE A 75 -13.00 24.04 7.96
C PHE A 75 -14.13 24.70 7.16
N PRO A 76 -13.87 25.13 5.91
CA PRO A 76 -14.91 25.51 4.96
C PRO A 76 -15.86 24.34 4.69
N LYS A 77 -17.04 24.66 4.23
CA LYS A 77 -18.00 23.64 3.78
C LYS A 77 -17.59 23.08 2.43
N PHE A 78 -17.65 21.73 2.31
CA PHE A 78 -17.42 20.98 1.09
C PHE A 78 -18.65 20.12 0.77
N ASP A 79 -18.87 19.83 -0.52
CA ASP A 79 -19.90 18.89 -0.94
C ASP A 79 -19.43 17.45 -0.74
N ILE A 80 -18.17 17.17 -1.05
CA ILE A 80 -17.50 15.89 -0.83
C ILE A 80 -16.22 16.11 -0.02
N TRP A 81 -15.98 15.24 0.94
CA TRP A 81 -14.74 15.12 1.69
C TRP A 81 -14.22 13.71 1.58
N ARG A 82 -13.02 13.53 1.07
CA ARG A 82 -12.37 12.24 0.96
C ARG A 82 -11.16 12.12 1.86
N ASN A 83 -11.14 11.09 2.70
CA ASN A 83 -9.95 10.63 3.40
C ASN A 83 -9.29 9.49 2.65
N LEU A 84 -7.96 9.59 2.46
CA LEU A 84 -7.17 8.54 1.83
C LEU A 84 -6.92 7.34 2.73
N HIS A 85 -6.96 7.52 4.06
CA HIS A 85 -6.61 6.45 4.99
C HIS A 85 -7.39 6.54 6.31
N HIS A 86 -7.52 5.38 6.96
CA HIS A 86 -8.32 5.23 8.17
C HIS A 86 -7.73 5.87 9.43
N THR A 87 -6.46 6.30 9.40
CA THR A 87 -5.79 6.94 10.56
C THR A 87 -5.73 8.46 10.48
N SER A 88 -6.36 9.10 9.49
CA SER A 88 -6.42 10.56 9.40
C SER A 88 -6.98 11.19 10.68
N ARG A 89 -6.55 12.41 10.95
CA ARG A 89 -7.06 13.22 12.08
C ARG A 89 -8.27 14.06 11.69
N PHE A 90 -8.45 14.30 10.39
CA PHE A 90 -9.41 15.23 9.85
C PHE A 90 -10.66 14.54 9.33
N LYS A 91 -11.79 15.17 9.54
CA LYS A 91 -13.10 14.74 9.03
C LYS A 91 -14.02 15.93 8.89
N PRO A 92 -15.04 15.87 8.00
CA PRO A 92 -15.96 16.96 7.82
C PRO A 92 -16.72 17.29 9.10
N TYR A 93 -17.03 18.57 9.28
CA TYR A 93 -17.92 19.04 10.34
C TYR A 93 -19.38 19.03 9.89
N ASP A 94 -19.61 19.58 8.69
CA ASP A 94 -20.97 19.75 8.14
C ASP A 94 -21.61 18.38 7.85
N LYS A 95 -22.86 18.22 8.30
CA LYS A 95 -23.61 16.97 8.10
C LYS A 95 -24.06 16.77 6.64
N SER A 96 -24.12 17.85 5.85
CA SER A 96 -24.49 17.78 4.43
C SER A 96 -23.30 17.43 3.53
N THR A 97 -22.07 17.39 4.06
CA THR A 97 -20.87 16.92 3.34
C THR A 97 -20.93 15.41 3.20
N ILE A 98 -20.87 14.90 1.98
CA ILE A 98 -20.73 13.47 1.73
C ILE A 98 -19.29 13.07 2.07
N TYR A 99 -19.15 12.14 3.02
CA TYR A 99 -17.87 11.73 3.54
C TYR A 99 -17.47 10.36 3.00
N ILE A 100 -16.39 10.34 2.18
CA ILE A 100 -15.78 9.13 1.65
C ILE A 100 -14.59 8.77 2.56
N TYR A 101 -14.63 7.57 3.12
CA TYR A 101 -13.65 7.08 4.07
C TYR A 101 -13.00 5.79 3.57
N THR A 102 -11.68 5.82 3.31
CA THR A 102 -10.94 4.67 2.80
C THR A 102 -10.33 3.87 3.94
N ILE A 103 -10.56 2.55 3.93
CA ILE A 103 -10.00 1.58 4.87
C ILE A 103 -9.00 0.71 4.13
N HIS A 104 -7.74 0.73 4.60
CA HIS A 104 -6.64 -0.03 4.01
C HIS A 104 -6.50 -1.42 4.61
N ASP A 105 -6.70 -1.55 5.91
CA ASP A 105 -6.62 -2.80 6.64
C ASP A 105 -7.23 -2.65 8.04
N PHE A 106 -7.27 -3.75 8.78
CA PHE A 106 -7.65 -3.81 10.18
C PHE A 106 -6.47 -4.16 11.10
N ASN A 107 -5.24 -4.07 10.61
CA ASN A 107 -4.02 -4.38 11.35
C ASN A 107 -3.95 -3.62 12.67
N CYS A 108 -4.38 -2.36 12.64
CA CYS A 108 -4.39 -1.50 13.83
C CYS A 108 -5.32 -2.01 14.96
N LEU A 109 -6.15 -3.00 14.69
CA LEU A 109 -7.05 -3.63 15.69
C LEU A 109 -6.48 -4.92 16.27
N MET A 110 -5.36 -5.42 15.75
CA MET A 110 -4.76 -6.68 16.19
C MET A 110 -3.68 -6.41 17.24
N LEU A 111 -3.75 -7.13 18.37
CA LEU A 111 -2.79 -6.98 19.48
C LEU A 111 -1.36 -7.24 19.05
N GLU A 112 -1.14 -8.25 18.22
CA GLU A 112 0.17 -8.61 17.66
C GLU A 112 0.79 -7.46 16.84
N TYR A 113 -0.05 -6.60 16.29
CA TYR A 113 0.37 -5.49 15.44
C TYR A 113 0.63 -4.22 16.23
N GLU A 114 -0.25 -3.88 17.17
CA GLU A 114 -0.20 -2.66 17.97
C GLU A 114 0.57 -2.84 19.28
N GLY A 115 0.86 -4.08 19.68
CA GLY A 115 1.68 -4.44 20.82
C GLY A 115 1.03 -4.21 22.20
N THR A 116 -0.04 -3.42 22.30
CA THR A 116 -0.74 -3.22 23.57
C THR A 116 -2.25 -3.01 23.37
N GLN A 117 -3.07 -3.52 24.31
CA GLN A 117 -4.52 -3.33 24.29
C GLN A 117 -4.92 -1.85 24.28
N LYS A 118 -4.13 -0.99 24.92
CA LYS A 118 -4.38 0.47 24.93
C LYS A 118 -4.28 1.06 23.52
N LYS A 119 -3.26 0.68 22.74
CA LYS A 119 -3.08 1.15 21.36
C LYS A 119 -4.18 0.62 20.46
N VAL A 120 -4.51 -0.66 20.54
CA VAL A 120 -5.63 -1.27 19.81
C VAL A 120 -6.93 -0.52 20.08
N ASN A 121 -7.27 -0.28 21.34
CA ASN A 121 -8.48 0.46 21.73
C ASN A 121 -8.47 1.90 21.19
N GLN A 122 -7.32 2.56 21.18
CA GLN A 122 -7.18 3.92 20.63
C GLN A 122 -7.38 3.93 19.11
N SER A 123 -6.79 2.98 18.40
CA SER A 123 -6.93 2.81 16.96
C SER A 123 -8.38 2.50 16.57
N TYR A 124 -9.03 1.59 17.29
CA TYR A 124 -10.44 1.29 17.13
C TYR A 124 -11.33 2.53 17.33
N ARG A 125 -11.15 3.27 18.44
CA ARG A 125 -11.92 4.49 18.68
C ARG A 125 -11.71 5.55 17.59
N ARG A 126 -10.50 5.65 17.03
CA ARG A 126 -10.21 6.56 15.93
C ARG A 126 -10.95 6.13 14.66
N MET A 127 -10.84 4.87 14.28
CA MET A 127 -11.54 4.29 13.14
C MET A 127 -13.05 4.49 13.26
N MET A 128 -13.65 4.17 14.42
CA MET A 128 -15.08 4.32 14.66
C MET A 128 -15.56 5.76 14.56
N ARG A 129 -14.77 6.75 14.98
CA ARG A 129 -15.12 8.17 14.84
C ARG A 129 -15.27 8.61 13.38
N HIS A 130 -14.50 8.02 12.48
CA HIS A 130 -14.59 8.27 11.04
C HIS A 130 -15.70 7.45 10.42
N PHE A 131 -15.71 6.16 10.68
CA PHE A 131 -16.67 5.23 10.12
C PHE A 131 -18.12 5.62 10.42
N THR A 132 -18.45 5.92 11.68
CA THR A 132 -19.82 6.35 12.07
C THR A 132 -20.31 7.53 11.24
N LYS A 133 -19.39 8.42 10.80
CA LYS A 133 -19.71 9.61 10.05
C LYS A 133 -19.66 9.40 8.53
N ALA A 134 -18.98 8.37 8.05
CA ALA A 134 -18.83 8.09 6.63
C ALA A 134 -20.18 7.77 5.99
N ASP A 135 -20.41 8.31 4.81
CA ASP A 135 -21.53 7.96 3.94
C ASP A 135 -21.11 6.85 2.97
N VAL A 136 -19.87 6.92 2.48
CA VAL A 136 -19.27 5.93 1.60
C VAL A 136 -18.01 5.39 2.24
N VAL A 137 -17.91 4.06 2.35
CA VAL A 137 -16.70 3.35 2.81
C VAL A 137 -16.04 2.71 1.61
N VAL A 138 -14.77 3.03 1.38
CA VAL A 138 -13.99 2.41 0.30
C VAL A 138 -13.04 1.40 0.91
N ALA A 139 -13.12 0.14 0.46
CA ALA A 139 -12.15 -0.92 0.74
C ALA A 139 -11.16 -1.03 -0.40
N ILE A 140 -9.89 -1.29 -0.08
CA ILE A 140 -8.81 -1.35 -1.09
C ILE A 140 -8.62 -2.73 -1.72
N SER A 141 -9.36 -3.73 -1.26
CA SER A 141 -9.40 -5.09 -1.80
C SER A 141 -10.71 -5.76 -1.41
N ASN A 142 -11.07 -6.85 -2.10
CA ASN A 142 -12.23 -7.67 -1.70
C ASN A 142 -12.02 -8.29 -0.32
N PHE A 143 -10.78 -8.65 0.02
CA PHE A 143 -10.45 -9.12 1.35
C PHE A 143 -10.81 -8.08 2.43
N VAL A 144 -10.37 -6.82 2.27
CA VAL A 144 -10.72 -5.75 3.21
C VAL A 144 -12.22 -5.51 3.21
N ALA A 145 -12.89 -5.54 2.05
CA ALA A 145 -14.34 -5.41 1.96
C ALA A 145 -15.08 -6.51 2.73
N SER A 146 -14.62 -7.75 2.65
CA SER A 146 -15.21 -8.88 3.39
C SER A 146 -15.06 -8.76 4.91
N GLN A 147 -13.97 -8.13 5.36
CA GLN A 147 -13.74 -7.88 6.78
C GLN A 147 -14.58 -6.73 7.35
N LEU A 148 -15.04 -5.79 6.50
CA LEU A 148 -15.80 -4.64 6.99
C LEU A 148 -16.99 -5.06 7.85
N GLY A 149 -17.80 -6.02 7.38
CA GLY A 149 -18.97 -6.50 8.10
C GLY A 149 -18.68 -7.28 9.38
N GLN A 150 -17.44 -7.73 9.58
CA GLN A 150 -17.02 -8.41 10.81
C GLN A 150 -16.71 -7.42 11.93
N PHE A 151 -16.18 -6.25 11.59
CA PHE A 151 -15.71 -5.26 12.55
C PHE A 151 -16.63 -4.05 12.68
N LEU A 152 -17.50 -3.79 11.67
CA LEU A 152 -18.24 -2.55 11.53
C LEU A 152 -19.71 -2.83 11.16
N ASP A 153 -20.61 -1.99 11.66
CA ASP A 153 -22.03 -2.03 11.28
C ASP A 153 -22.24 -1.27 9.96
N LEU A 154 -22.52 -2.01 8.89
CA LEU A 154 -22.62 -1.47 7.54
C LEU A 154 -24.04 -1.05 7.13
N ARG A 155 -25.07 -1.18 7.98
CA ARG A 155 -26.50 -1.02 7.62
C ARG A 155 -26.82 0.26 6.84
N ASP A 156 -26.20 1.37 7.21
CA ASP A 156 -26.43 2.69 6.61
C ASP A 156 -25.27 3.17 5.73
N LYS A 157 -24.40 2.26 5.26
CA LYS A 157 -23.19 2.62 4.55
C LYS A 157 -23.18 2.10 3.12
N GLN A 158 -22.75 2.95 2.19
CA GLN A 158 -22.36 2.45 0.87
C GLN A 158 -20.94 1.94 0.92
N VAL A 159 -20.75 0.66 0.58
CA VAL A 159 -19.43 0.06 0.45
C VAL A 159 -19.04 0.02 -1.02
N LYS A 160 -17.82 0.49 -1.33
CA LYS A 160 -17.19 0.40 -2.64
C LYS A 160 -15.85 -0.29 -2.49
N MET A 161 -15.48 -1.10 -3.47
CA MET A 161 -14.14 -1.65 -3.59
C MET A 161 -13.40 -0.91 -4.70
N ILE A 162 -12.25 -0.31 -4.37
CA ILE A 162 -11.37 0.36 -5.33
C ILE A 162 -9.94 -0.04 -4.97
N TYR A 163 -9.30 -0.80 -5.85
CA TYR A 163 -7.93 -1.24 -5.66
C TYR A 163 -6.97 -0.05 -5.51
N ASN A 164 -5.92 -0.23 -4.71
CA ASN A 164 -4.83 0.74 -4.67
C ASN A 164 -4.15 0.84 -6.04
N GLY A 165 -3.76 2.07 -6.39
CA GLY A 165 -2.87 2.30 -7.52
C GLY A 165 -1.43 1.92 -7.17
N VAL A 166 -0.73 1.38 -8.15
CA VAL A 166 0.71 1.10 -8.10
C VAL A 166 1.39 1.98 -9.14
N GLU A 167 2.47 2.64 -8.73
CA GLU A 167 3.25 3.48 -9.64
C GLU A 167 3.91 2.61 -10.70
N LYS A 168 3.85 3.06 -11.97
CA LYS A 168 4.61 2.40 -13.02
C LYS A 168 6.08 2.71 -12.84
N ILE A 169 6.86 1.68 -12.55
CA ILE A 169 8.28 1.83 -12.26
C ILE A 169 9.05 1.80 -13.59
N ALA A 170 9.75 2.91 -13.91
CA ALA A 170 10.60 2.99 -15.09
C ALA A 170 12.00 2.41 -14.79
N ASN A 171 12.52 1.59 -15.69
CA ASN A 171 13.83 0.93 -15.52
C ASN A 171 15.03 1.85 -15.79
N ASP A 172 14.82 3.01 -16.38
CA ASP A 172 15.86 3.96 -16.78
C ASP A 172 16.58 4.66 -15.62
N THR A 173 15.99 4.61 -14.43
CA THR A 173 16.54 5.22 -13.21
C THR A 173 17.27 4.22 -12.31
N ALA A 174 17.39 2.96 -12.73
CA ALA A 174 17.94 1.88 -11.89
C ALA A 174 19.40 2.15 -11.50
N THR A 175 19.67 2.12 -10.19
CA THR A 175 21.04 2.23 -9.65
C THR A 175 21.32 1.02 -8.78
N LYS A 176 22.45 0.36 -9.03
CA LYS A 176 22.86 -0.80 -8.23
C LYS A 176 23.17 -0.39 -6.79
N PRO A 177 22.57 -1.06 -5.78
CA PRO A 177 22.92 -0.79 -4.39
C PRO A 177 24.39 -1.09 -4.08
N CYS A 178 24.98 -0.30 -3.20
CA CYS A 178 26.33 -0.55 -2.70
C CYS A 178 26.37 -1.88 -1.93
N GLY A 179 27.44 -2.65 -2.10
CA GLY A 179 27.65 -3.93 -1.38
C GLY A 179 27.02 -5.16 -2.02
N ILE A 180 26.35 -5.03 -3.16
CA ILE A 180 25.91 -6.20 -3.94
C ILE A 180 27.01 -6.57 -4.94
N GLU A 181 27.54 -7.80 -4.86
CA GLU A 181 28.55 -8.29 -5.80
C GLU A 181 27.99 -8.49 -7.21
N GLU A 182 28.79 -8.18 -8.25
CA GLU A 182 28.35 -8.32 -9.66
C GLU A 182 28.12 -9.77 -10.09
N THR A 183 28.78 -10.69 -9.42
CA THR A 183 28.76 -12.13 -9.75
C THR A 183 27.49 -12.84 -9.25
N LYS A 184 26.75 -12.26 -8.33
CA LYS A 184 25.52 -12.87 -7.76
C LYS A 184 24.28 -12.43 -8.53
N LYS A 185 24.14 -12.88 -9.79
CA LYS A 185 22.93 -12.62 -10.61
C LYS A 185 21.70 -13.43 -10.19
N ASN A 186 21.85 -14.39 -9.28
CA ASN A 186 20.78 -15.33 -8.88
C ASN A 186 20.39 -15.09 -7.43
N PHE A 187 19.78 -13.96 -7.13
CA PHE A 187 19.32 -13.67 -5.78
C PHE A 187 17.80 -13.54 -5.70
N PHE A 188 17.26 -13.94 -4.58
CA PHE A 188 15.89 -13.66 -4.21
C PHE A 188 15.74 -12.30 -3.53
N LEU A 189 14.58 -11.72 -3.68
CA LEU A 189 14.26 -10.40 -3.12
C LEU A 189 13.00 -10.47 -2.27
N SER A 190 13.01 -9.79 -1.14
CA SER A 190 11.81 -9.45 -0.40
C SER A 190 11.87 -7.99 0.06
N VAL A 191 10.81 -7.22 -0.19
CA VAL A 191 10.73 -5.79 0.13
C VAL A 191 9.55 -5.56 1.06
N SER A 192 9.80 -5.17 2.31
CA SER A 192 8.73 -4.83 3.26
C SER A 192 9.27 -4.14 4.52
N ALA A 193 8.37 -3.58 5.32
CA ALA A 193 8.71 -3.20 6.70
C ALA A 193 9.05 -4.44 7.53
N PHE A 194 10.09 -4.36 8.37
CA PHE A 194 10.51 -5.47 9.24
C PHE A 194 9.55 -5.57 10.44
N ARG A 195 8.54 -6.43 10.27
CA ARG A 195 7.52 -6.75 11.27
C ARG A 195 7.28 -8.25 11.32
N GLN A 196 6.84 -8.76 12.48
CA GLN A 196 6.61 -10.19 12.69
C GLN A 196 5.68 -10.80 11.63
N SER A 197 4.61 -10.07 11.24
CA SER A 197 3.65 -10.51 10.23
C SER A 197 4.23 -10.72 8.83
N LYS A 198 5.46 -10.26 8.56
CA LYS A 198 6.14 -10.45 7.26
C LYS A 198 6.89 -11.77 7.18
N ASN A 199 7.02 -12.49 8.29
CA ASN A 199 7.55 -13.85 8.38
C ASN A 199 8.96 -14.03 7.76
N PHE A 200 9.79 -13.00 7.79
CA PHE A 200 11.16 -13.08 7.25
C PHE A 200 12.00 -14.17 7.93
N HIS A 201 11.69 -14.50 9.18
CA HIS A 201 12.34 -15.61 9.89
C HIS A 201 12.18 -16.96 9.18
N LEU A 202 11.05 -17.19 8.47
CA LEU A 202 10.84 -18.40 7.67
C LEU A 202 11.70 -18.41 6.41
N LEU A 203 11.99 -17.21 5.84
CA LEU A 203 12.90 -17.10 4.71
C LEU A 203 14.35 -17.42 5.15
N LEU A 204 14.76 -17.03 6.37
CA LEU A 204 16.06 -17.44 6.91
C LEU A 204 16.19 -18.96 6.96
N ASP A 205 15.18 -19.64 7.51
CA ASP A 205 15.18 -21.10 7.60
C ASP A 205 15.16 -21.77 6.23
N MET A 206 14.42 -21.22 5.28
CA MET A 206 14.41 -21.70 3.90
C MET A 206 15.77 -21.53 3.24
N MET A 207 16.43 -20.38 3.42
CA MET A 207 17.72 -20.09 2.81
C MET A 207 18.86 -21.00 3.30
N LYS A 208 18.79 -21.52 4.52
CA LYS A 208 19.71 -22.58 5.00
C LYS A 208 19.64 -23.86 4.14
N LEU A 209 18.50 -24.10 3.50
CA LEU A 209 18.32 -25.24 2.58
C LEU A 209 18.76 -24.92 1.14
N MET A 210 19.20 -23.67 0.88
CA MET A 210 19.53 -23.16 -0.45
C MET A 210 20.87 -22.39 -0.43
N PRO A 211 22.01 -23.04 -0.06
CA PRO A 211 23.30 -22.37 0.14
C PRO A 211 23.84 -21.67 -1.13
N ASP A 212 23.46 -22.15 -2.30
CA ASP A 212 23.89 -21.60 -3.59
C ASP A 212 23.10 -20.35 -4.03
N LYS A 213 22.06 -19.96 -3.29
CA LYS A 213 21.21 -18.79 -3.55
C LYS A 213 21.49 -17.71 -2.52
N SER A 214 21.31 -16.46 -2.88
CA SER A 214 21.34 -15.33 -1.95
C SER A 214 19.95 -14.72 -1.81
N LEU A 215 19.67 -14.12 -0.65
CA LEU A 215 18.42 -13.40 -0.38
C LEU A 215 18.74 -11.99 0.14
N TYR A 216 18.12 -10.99 -0.48
CA TYR A 216 18.13 -9.60 0.00
C TYR A 216 16.79 -9.26 0.64
N LEU A 217 16.81 -8.89 1.92
CA LEU A 217 15.69 -8.39 2.68
C LEU A 217 15.79 -6.86 2.77
N VAL A 218 14.86 -6.16 2.11
CA VAL A 218 14.89 -4.71 1.94
C VAL A 218 13.80 -4.06 2.77
N GLY A 219 14.15 -3.02 3.52
CA GLY A 219 13.23 -2.24 4.33
C GLY A 219 13.88 -1.70 5.59
N ASN A 220 13.10 -0.97 6.40
CA ASN A 220 13.61 -0.48 7.68
C ASN A 220 13.84 -1.66 8.65
N ASN A 221 15.09 -2.05 8.81
CA ASN A 221 15.52 -3.13 9.71
C ASN A 221 15.96 -2.65 11.11
N ASP A 222 15.85 -1.34 11.38
CA ASP A 222 16.04 -0.80 12.75
C ASP A 222 14.74 -0.91 13.56
N THR A 223 14.28 -2.14 13.73
CA THR A 223 13.12 -2.53 14.51
C THR A 223 13.53 -3.66 15.46
N GLU A 224 12.71 -3.97 16.46
CA GLU A 224 12.95 -5.11 17.34
C GLU A 224 13.05 -6.41 16.55
N TYR A 225 12.12 -6.63 15.63
CA TYR A 225 12.13 -7.79 14.74
C TYR A 225 13.35 -7.82 13.81
N GLY A 226 13.77 -6.67 13.26
CA GLY A 226 14.98 -6.58 12.44
C GLY A 226 16.27 -6.89 13.23
N ARG A 227 16.36 -6.45 14.49
CA ARG A 227 17.48 -6.80 15.38
C ARG A 227 17.51 -8.29 15.69
N MET A 228 16.34 -8.88 15.96
CA MET A 228 16.21 -10.33 16.19
C MET A 228 16.67 -11.14 14.96
N LEU A 229 16.29 -10.73 13.74
CA LEU A 229 16.72 -11.40 12.51
C LEU A 229 18.24 -11.29 12.31
N ARG A 230 18.84 -10.12 12.58
CA ARG A 230 20.30 -9.91 12.48
C ARG A 230 21.03 -10.81 13.46
N GLN A 231 20.62 -10.81 14.72
CA GLN A 231 21.19 -11.68 15.75
C GLN A 231 21.15 -13.15 15.30
N ARG A 232 20.02 -13.59 14.75
CA ARG A 232 19.82 -14.95 14.27
C ARG A 232 20.72 -15.29 13.09
N ILE A 233 20.93 -14.36 12.14
CA ILE A 233 21.83 -14.52 11.01
C ILE A 233 23.28 -14.74 11.52
N ASP A 234 23.70 -13.93 12.50
CA ASP A 234 25.03 -14.01 13.08
C ASP A 234 25.21 -15.32 13.90
N ASP A 235 24.27 -15.64 14.78
CA ASP A 235 24.34 -16.82 15.67
C ASP A 235 24.30 -18.16 14.91
N GLU A 236 23.52 -18.22 13.82
CA GLU A 236 23.32 -19.42 13.01
C GLU A 236 24.23 -19.48 11.77
N ALA A 237 25.13 -18.50 11.59
CA ALA A 237 26.05 -18.36 10.46
C ALA A 237 25.34 -18.48 9.09
N ILE A 238 24.28 -17.68 8.89
CA ILE A 238 23.48 -17.68 7.65
C ILE A 238 24.08 -16.68 6.66
N ASP A 239 25.13 -17.08 5.94
CA ASP A 239 25.96 -16.18 5.12
C ASP A 239 25.27 -15.72 3.81
N ASN A 240 24.18 -16.35 3.42
CA ASN A 240 23.48 -16.09 2.16
C ASN A 240 22.21 -15.22 2.31
N VAL A 241 21.99 -14.61 3.48
CA VAL A 241 20.88 -13.66 3.72
C VAL A 241 21.44 -12.29 4.10
N HIS A 242 21.01 -11.26 3.39
CA HIS A 242 21.50 -9.89 3.52
C HIS A 242 20.38 -8.91 3.91
N LEU A 243 20.53 -8.25 5.06
CA LEU A 243 19.62 -7.18 5.50
C LEU A 243 20.16 -5.85 4.97
N THR A 244 19.59 -5.33 3.87
CA THR A 244 20.10 -4.10 3.23
C THR A 244 19.76 -2.82 3.99
N GLY A 245 18.73 -2.85 4.85
CA GLY A 245 18.13 -1.62 5.36
C GLY A 245 17.25 -0.94 4.30
N LYS A 246 17.00 0.36 4.50
CA LYS A 246 16.29 1.18 3.50
C LYS A 246 17.20 1.42 2.30
N VAL A 247 16.64 1.32 1.13
CA VAL A 247 17.30 1.65 -0.15
C VAL A 247 16.56 2.82 -0.80
N SER A 248 17.21 3.52 -1.72
CA SER A 248 16.57 4.53 -2.57
C SER A 248 15.59 3.89 -3.55
N ASP A 249 14.70 4.69 -4.15
CA ASP A 249 13.78 4.20 -5.19
C ASP A 249 14.56 3.65 -6.40
N ALA A 250 15.64 4.30 -6.80
CA ALA A 250 16.51 3.84 -7.91
C ALA A 250 17.18 2.48 -7.60
N GLU A 251 17.61 2.26 -6.36
CA GLU A 251 18.16 0.98 -5.92
C GLU A 251 17.08 -0.10 -5.82
N LYS A 252 15.88 0.27 -5.35
CA LYS A 252 14.72 -0.64 -5.32
C LYS A 252 14.37 -1.11 -6.73
N VAL A 253 14.36 -0.21 -7.72
CA VAL A 253 14.17 -0.53 -9.15
C VAL A 253 15.19 -1.54 -9.63
N TRP A 254 16.47 -1.30 -9.32
CA TRP A 254 17.53 -2.22 -9.71
C TRP A 254 17.35 -3.62 -9.09
N LEU A 255 16.97 -3.68 -7.83
CA LEU A 255 16.75 -4.96 -7.11
C LEU A 255 15.59 -5.74 -7.75
N TYR A 256 14.46 -5.12 -8.02
CA TYR A 256 13.35 -5.79 -8.71
C TYR A 256 13.74 -6.23 -10.13
N ALA A 257 14.46 -5.39 -10.87
CA ALA A 257 14.86 -5.71 -12.26
C ALA A 257 15.85 -6.90 -12.33
N ASN A 258 16.67 -7.09 -11.31
CA ASN A 258 17.76 -8.06 -11.33
C ASN A 258 17.56 -9.28 -10.41
N CYS A 259 16.53 -9.31 -9.56
CA CYS A 259 16.25 -10.50 -8.77
C CYS A 259 15.83 -11.68 -9.66
N GLU A 260 16.09 -12.89 -9.20
CA GLU A 260 15.64 -14.13 -9.82
C GLU A 260 14.17 -14.41 -9.46
N ALA A 261 13.77 -14.13 -8.22
CA ALA A 261 12.38 -14.23 -7.79
C ALA A 261 12.10 -13.27 -6.63
N PHE A 262 10.85 -12.92 -6.50
CA PHE A 262 10.34 -12.14 -5.37
C PHE A 262 9.61 -13.04 -4.37
N LEU A 263 9.98 -12.95 -3.09
CA LEU A 263 9.47 -13.81 -2.01
C LEU A 263 8.68 -12.98 -1.01
N PHE A 264 7.41 -13.37 -0.75
CA PHE A 264 6.55 -12.58 0.12
C PHE A 264 5.68 -13.44 1.05
N PRO A 265 6.25 -14.00 2.15
CA PRO A 265 5.56 -14.90 3.08
C PRO A 265 4.67 -14.17 4.10
N SER A 266 4.20 -12.96 3.80
CA SER A 266 3.43 -12.15 4.72
C SER A 266 2.13 -12.86 5.15
N SER A 267 1.84 -12.86 6.46
CA SER A 267 0.61 -13.45 6.99
C SER A 267 -0.55 -12.47 7.02
N PHE A 268 -0.30 -11.18 6.84
CA PHE A 268 -1.36 -10.18 6.87
C PHE A 268 -1.06 -8.97 5.97
N GLU A 269 -1.90 -8.76 4.96
CA GLU A 269 -1.87 -7.61 4.06
C GLU A 269 -3.29 -7.11 3.75
N GLY A 270 -3.43 -5.79 3.67
CA GLY A 270 -4.66 -5.18 3.14
C GLY A 270 -4.68 -5.16 1.61
N PHE A 271 -3.48 -5.19 0.96
CA PHE A 271 -3.34 -5.19 -0.49
C PHE A 271 -2.15 -6.05 -0.94
N GLY A 272 -0.92 -5.62 -0.76
CA GLY A 272 0.28 -6.32 -1.21
C GLY A 272 0.99 -5.60 -2.36
N LEU A 273 1.19 -4.29 -2.23
CA LEU A 273 1.90 -3.48 -3.24
C LEU A 273 3.19 -4.11 -3.76
N PRO A 274 4.09 -4.69 -2.91
CA PRO A 274 5.34 -5.27 -3.38
C PRO A 274 5.17 -6.45 -4.34
N VAL A 275 4.05 -7.18 -4.25
CA VAL A 275 3.71 -8.26 -5.19
C VAL A 275 3.50 -7.70 -6.60
N ILE A 276 2.71 -6.63 -6.72
CA ILE A 276 2.47 -5.98 -8.02
C ILE A 276 3.73 -5.27 -8.52
N GLU A 277 4.51 -4.65 -7.62
CA GLU A 277 5.81 -4.06 -7.98
C GLU A 277 6.72 -5.10 -8.64
N ALA A 278 6.87 -6.30 -8.07
CA ALA A 278 7.67 -7.37 -8.65
C ALA A 278 7.13 -7.85 -10.01
N MET A 279 5.82 -8.00 -10.13
CA MET A 279 5.15 -8.40 -11.38
C MET A 279 5.34 -7.39 -12.50
N GLN A 280 5.45 -6.09 -12.22
CA GLN A 280 5.78 -5.08 -13.23
C GLN A 280 7.13 -5.32 -13.91
N PHE A 281 8.07 -5.98 -13.21
CA PHE A 281 9.36 -6.39 -13.78
C PHE A 281 9.31 -7.77 -14.45
N GLY A 282 8.17 -8.48 -14.38
CA GLY A 282 8.04 -9.84 -14.90
C GLY A 282 8.91 -10.81 -14.13
N LYS A 283 8.86 -10.72 -12.80
CA LYS A 283 9.64 -11.58 -11.89
C LYS A 283 8.73 -12.59 -11.21
N PRO A 284 9.06 -13.88 -11.21
CA PRO A 284 8.24 -14.87 -10.55
C PRO A 284 8.04 -14.50 -9.09
N VAL A 285 6.79 -14.44 -8.67
CA VAL A 285 6.37 -14.08 -7.32
C VAL A 285 5.97 -15.34 -6.56
N PHE A 286 6.62 -15.58 -5.42
CA PHE A 286 6.24 -16.60 -4.46
C PHE A 286 5.67 -15.94 -3.22
N SER A 287 4.42 -16.24 -2.88
CA SER A 287 3.71 -15.54 -1.82
C SER A 287 2.90 -16.49 -0.94
N SER A 288 2.55 -16.04 0.26
CA SER A 288 1.46 -16.67 0.98
C SER A 288 0.13 -16.42 0.26
N SER A 289 -0.84 -17.30 0.43
CA SER A 289 -2.21 -17.12 -0.06
C SER A 289 -3.10 -16.38 0.93
N GLN A 290 -2.52 -15.86 2.03
CA GLN A 290 -3.30 -15.29 3.11
C GLN A 290 -3.78 -13.87 2.79
N THR A 291 -4.95 -13.55 3.32
CA THR A 291 -5.55 -12.21 3.25
C THR A 291 -5.78 -11.74 1.80
N SER A 292 -5.37 -10.52 1.45
CA SER A 292 -5.52 -10.00 0.09
C SER A 292 -4.54 -10.60 -0.93
N LEU A 293 -3.51 -11.31 -0.48
CA LEU A 293 -2.41 -11.74 -1.36
C LEU A 293 -2.85 -12.73 -2.44
N ALA A 294 -3.79 -13.65 -2.11
CA ALA A 294 -4.35 -14.56 -3.11
C ALA A 294 -5.13 -13.80 -4.20
N GLU A 295 -5.87 -12.75 -3.81
CA GLU A 295 -6.63 -11.91 -4.72
C GLU A 295 -5.69 -11.08 -5.61
N ILE A 296 -4.68 -10.44 -5.01
CA ILE A 296 -3.77 -9.51 -5.70
C ILE A 296 -2.75 -10.26 -6.57
N GLY A 297 -2.23 -11.39 -6.11
CA GLY A 297 -1.33 -12.23 -6.91
C GLY A 297 -2.05 -12.97 -8.04
N GLY A 298 -3.36 -13.23 -7.88
CA GLY A 298 -4.20 -13.88 -8.89
C GLY A 298 -3.58 -15.19 -9.37
N LYS A 299 -3.65 -15.45 -10.67
CA LYS A 299 -3.05 -16.65 -11.27
C LYS A 299 -1.55 -16.50 -11.59
N TYR A 300 -0.98 -15.33 -11.34
CA TYR A 300 0.42 -15.01 -11.70
C TYR A 300 1.39 -15.13 -10.52
N ALA A 301 0.91 -15.28 -9.27
CA ALA A 301 1.77 -15.63 -8.15
C ALA A 301 1.69 -17.13 -7.86
N TYR A 302 2.81 -17.69 -7.42
CA TYR A 302 2.89 -19.04 -6.89
C TYR A 302 2.66 -18.97 -5.37
N PHE A 303 1.63 -19.67 -4.89
CA PHE A 303 1.24 -19.60 -3.50
C PHE A 303 1.73 -20.80 -2.71
N TRP A 304 2.39 -20.52 -1.58
CA TRP A 304 2.72 -21.56 -0.62
C TRP A 304 1.46 -22.02 0.13
N ASP A 305 1.13 -23.31 0.01
CA ASP A 305 0.05 -23.92 0.78
C ASP A 305 0.37 -23.91 2.28
N LYS A 306 1.66 -24.08 2.59
CA LYS A 306 2.20 -24.04 3.94
C LYS A 306 3.45 -23.18 3.99
N LEU A 307 3.51 -22.32 5.00
CA LEU A 307 4.69 -21.50 5.29
C LEU A 307 5.72 -22.31 6.10
N GLU A 308 6.11 -23.46 5.56
CA GLU A 308 7.16 -24.34 6.10
C GLU A 308 8.39 -24.25 5.17
N PRO A 309 9.60 -24.04 5.69
CA PRO A 309 10.81 -23.80 4.89
C PRO A 309 11.05 -24.85 3.78
N ALA A 310 10.89 -26.13 4.10
CA ALA A 310 11.09 -27.21 3.13
C ALA A 310 10.00 -27.25 2.04
N ALA A 311 8.74 -26.93 2.39
CA ALA A 311 7.65 -26.83 1.43
C ALA A 311 7.80 -25.58 0.54
N MET A 312 8.24 -24.46 1.13
CA MET A 312 8.52 -23.24 0.41
C MET A 312 9.63 -23.43 -0.63
N LYS A 313 10.74 -24.07 -0.24
CA LYS A 313 11.82 -24.42 -1.16
C LYS A 313 11.33 -25.30 -2.31
N ARG A 314 10.59 -26.37 -2.01
CA ARG A 314 10.08 -27.30 -3.06
C ARG A 314 9.27 -26.57 -4.13
N LEU A 315 8.40 -25.67 -3.74
CA LEU A 315 7.60 -24.88 -4.70
C LEU A 315 8.49 -24.00 -5.57
N ILE A 316 9.53 -23.39 -4.99
CA ILE A 316 10.51 -22.58 -5.75
C ILE A 316 11.25 -23.47 -6.74
N ASP A 317 11.78 -24.61 -6.29
CA ASP A 317 12.54 -25.54 -7.15
C ASP A 317 11.69 -26.05 -8.34
N GLU A 318 10.39 -26.24 -8.13
CA GLU A 318 9.45 -26.68 -9.16
C GLU A 318 9.08 -25.55 -10.13
N LYS A 319 8.62 -24.41 -9.60
CA LYS A 319 7.99 -23.36 -10.39
C LYS A 319 8.94 -22.34 -11.00
N LEU A 320 10.11 -22.16 -10.43
CA LEU A 320 11.08 -21.19 -10.94
C LEU A 320 11.60 -21.56 -12.35
N PRO A 321 12.00 -22.84 -12.62
CA PRO A 321 12.35 -23.26 -13.97
C PRO A 321 11.17 -23.20 -14.95
N GLU A 322 9.96 -23.54 -14.53
CA GLU A 322 8.75 -23.47 -15.36
C GLU A 322 8.47 -22.03 -15.80
N PHE A 323 8.60 -21.06 -14.91
CA PHE A 323 8.41 -19.64 -15.22
C PHE A 323 9.38 -19.18 -16.32
N TYR A 324 10.68 -19.48 -16.16
CA TYR A 324 11.69 -19.06 -17.13
C TYR A 324 11.66 -19.85 -18.44
N ALA A 325 11.11 -21.04 -18.46
CA ALA A 325 10.87 -21.80 -19.68
C ALA A 325 9.75 -21.21 -20.56
N ASN A 326 8.89 -20.35 -20.00
CA ASN A 326 7.79 -19.71 -20.70
C ASN A 326 7.88 -18.16 -20.65
N PRO A 327 8.62 -17.50 -21.56
CA PRO A 327 8.75 -16.05 -21.58
C PRO A 327 7.42 -15.29 -21.70
N GLN A 328 6.40 -15.92 -22.29
CA GLN A 328 5.07 -15.34 -22.42
C GLN A 328 4.40 -15.09 -21.06
N TYR A 329 4.73 -15.91 -20.08
CA TYR A 329 4.18 -15.77 -18.72
C TYR A 329 4.58 -14.43 -18.09
N ALA A 330 5.84 -14.02 -18.19
CA ALA A 330 6.32 -12.72 -17.71
C ALA A 330 5.65 -11.53 -18.45
N VAL A 331 5.32 -11.69 -19.74
CA VAL A 331 4.59 -10.66 -20.50
C VAL A 331 3.16 -10.51 -20.01
N GLU A 332 2.48 -11.62 -19.77
CA GLU A 332 1.10 -11.63 -19.24
C GLU A 332 1.04 -11.12 -17.81
N GLU A 333 2.00 -11.49 -16.97
CA GLU A 333 2.14 -11.02 -15.61
C GLU A 333 2.28 -9.49 -15.54
N LYS A 334 3.13 -8.89 -16.41
CA LYS A 334 3.25 -7.43 -16.52
C LYS A 334 1.94 -6.77 -16.93
N LYS A 335 1.21 -7.34 -17.88
CA LYS A 335 -0.11 -6.83 -18.29
C LYS A 335 -1.11 -6.90 -17.14
N TYR A 336 -1.05 -7.98 -16.34
CA TYR A 336 -1.87 -8.10 -15.15
C TYR A 336 -1.53 -7.03 -14.12
N ALA A 337 -0.24 -6.81 -13.85
CA ALA A 337 0.22 -5.77 -12.95
C ALA A 337 -0.24 -4.36 -13.39
N ASP A 338 -0.26 -4.07 -14.70
CA ASP A 338 -0.76 -2.79 -15.25
C ASP A 338 -2.25 -2.54 -14.94
N THR A 339 -3.04 -3.58 -14.63
CA THR A 339 -4.45 -3.40 -14.22
C THR A 339 -4.58 -2.69 -12.86
N PHE A 340 -3.54 -2.72 -12.04
CA PHE A 340 -3.47 -2.01 -10.74
C PHE A 340 -2.81 -0.63 -10.86
N SER A 341 -2.74 -0.05 -12.05
CA SER A 341 -2.11 1.25 -12.27
C SER A 341 -2.83 2.38 -11.53
N TYR A 342 -2.10 3.44 -11.20
CA TYR A 342 -2.71 4.67 -10.69
C TYR A 342 -3.76 5.26 -11.63
N LYS A 343 -3.61 5.08 -12.95
CA LYS A 343 -4.61 5.50 -13.92
C LYS A 343 -5.98 4.88 -13.62
N ASN A 344 -6.04 3.55 -13.53
CA ASN A 344 -7.29 2.84 -13.25
C ASN A 344 -7.85 3.19 -11.86
N HIS A 345 -6.96 3.36 -10.88
CA HIS A 345 -7.32 3.77 -9.53
C HIS A 345 -8.00 5.16 -9.52
N PHE A 346 -7.41 6.14 -10.19
CA PHE A 346 -7.97 7.50 -10.24
C PHE A 346 -9.26 7.55 -11.05
N GLU A 347 -9.34 6.85 -12.18
CA GLU A 347 -10.58 6.73 -12.97
C GLU A 347 -11.73 6.15 -12.13
N ALA A 348 -11.46 5.15 -11.29
CA ALA A 348 -12.47 4.60 -10.39
C ALA A 348 -12.97 5.63 -9.35
N TYR A 349 -12.08 6.47 -8.84
CA TYR A 349 -12.49 7.53 -7.91
C TYR A 349 -13.18 8.69 -8.61
N ASP A 350 -12.75 9.10 -9.79
CA ASP A 350 -13.43 10.14 -10.57
C ASP A 350 -14.87 9.72 -10.91
N ASN A 351 -15.06 8.46 -11.31
CA ASN A 351 -16.37 7.87 -11.51
C ASN A 351 -17.22 7.87 -10.21
N LEU A 352 -16.60 7.61 -9.05
CA LEU A 352 -17.27 7.70 -7.77
C LEU A 352 -17.71 9.13 -7.45
N TYR A 353 -16.83 10.14 -7.65
CA TYR A 353 -17.15 11.54 -7.42
C TYR A 353 -18.27 12.01 -8.34
N THR A 354 -18.15 11.76 -9.63
CA THR A 354 -19.19 12.10 -10.63
C THR A 354 -20.52 11.44 -10.29
N THR A 355 -20.51 10.17 -9.88
CA THR A 355 -21.73 9.46 -9.46
C THR A 355 -22.37 10.13 -8.26
N ILE A 356 -21.58 10.55 -7.26
CA ILE A 356 -22.07 11.22 -6.06
C ILE A 356 -22.63 12.62 -6.41
N LEU A 357 -21.92 13.36 -7.25
CA LEU A 357 -22.30 14.73 -7.62
C LEU A 357 -23.56 14.78 -8.48
N ASN A 358 -23.75 13.80 -9.36
CA ASN A 358 -24.90 13.71 -10.27
C ASN A 358 -26.13 13.08 -9.61
N LYS A 359 -25.96 12.23 -8.59
CA LYS A 359 -27.08 11.69 -7.82
C LYS A 359 -27.59 12.73 -6.82
N LYS A 360 -28.49 13.57 -7.27
CA LYS A 360 -29.23 14.55 -6.46
C LYS A 360 -30.09 13.92 -5.34
N TYR A 361 -30.09 12.58 -5.16
CA TYR A 361 -31.22 11.87 -4.56
C TYR A 361 -30.91 10.67 -3.67
N ILE A 362 -29.78 10.54 -3.03
CA ILE A 362 -29.62 9.38 -2.12
C ILE A 362 -29.53 9.79 -0.65
N TYR A 363 -29.45 11.06 -0.35
CA TYR A 363 -29.26 11.52 1.04
C TYR A 363 -30.18 12.67 1.42
N GLU A 364 -31.48 12.53 1.20
CA GLU A 364 -32.42 13.20 2.08
C GLU A 364 -32.49 12.41 3.38
N LYS A 365 -31.77 12.92 4.38
CA LYS A 365 -31.82 12.45 5.77
C LYS A 365 -33.05 13.01 6.44
#